data_1f9fd426f14355c1643e05e4bb5223eb
#
_entry.id   1f9fd426f14355c1643e05e4bb5223eb
#
_cell.length_a   1.000
_cell.length_b   1.000
_cell.length_c   1.000
_cell.angle_alpha   90.00
_cell.angle_beta   90.00
_cell.angle_gamma   90.00
#
_symmetry.space_group_name_H-M   'P 1'
#
loop_
_entity.id
_entity.type
_entity.pdbx_description
1 polymer ?
#
loop_
_entity_poly.entity_id
_entity_poly.type
_entity_poly.pdbx_seq_one_letter_code
_entity_poly.pdbx_strand_id
1 'polypeptide(L)'
;MTPRPIARSRAVRIVTALAVFPVVACVSVANNKAVTPPATAAAARESRAPITEQQVNAAQQAWCDGLVRVSQVHARGGDARAEAAKMIDDLYDYAEGKVFFKPTLAFGPRTFRPTREGALAYFVGGDPAFPEDTGFALKGWTKARYDNNAAENGIQIHGDIAITMGNVYVTGPDGKEVMVDKTFVFRRCRDGNLRLCVHKSALPFSPN
;
A
#
# COMPACT_ATOMS: atom_id res chain seq x y z
N MET A 1 22.88 -31.82 -53.68
CA MET A 1 21.74 -31.59 -52.77
C MET A 1 20.88 -32.84 -52.77
N THR A 2 21.02 -33.66 -51.76
CA THR A 2 20.29 -34.92 -51.60
C THR A 2 19.29 -34.77 -50.47
N PRO A 3 18.03 -35.19 -50.64
CA PRO A 3 17.02 -35.06 -49.57
C PRO A 3 17.16 -36.19 -48.52
N ARG A 4 17.00 -35.85 -47.27
CA ARG A 4 16.97 -36.76 -46.11
C ARG A 4 15.60 -37.47 -46.01
N PRO A 5 15.56 -38.74 -45.60
CA PRO A 5 14.34 -39.48 -45.47
C PRO A 5 13.58 -39.18 -44.16
N ILE A 6 12.27 -39.21 -44.31
CA ILE A 6 11.27 -39.01 -43.24
C ILE A 6 11.15 -40.30 -42.40
N ALA A 7 11.37 -40.21 -41.09
CA ALA A 7 11.19 -41.33 -40.16
C ALA A 7 9.70 -41.58 -39.90
N ARG A 8 9.23 -42.82 -40.16
CA ARG A 8 7.89 -43.31 -39.87
C ARG A 8 7.72 -43.60 -38.38
N SER A 9 6.81 -42.93 -37.77
CA SER A 9 6.36 -43.19 -36.40
C SER A 9 5.59 -44.52 -36.32
N ARG A 10 6.02 -45.42 -35.42
CA ARG A 10 5.30 -46.66 -35.10
C ARG A 10 4.20 -46.32 -34.06
N ALA A 11 2.97 -46.59 -34.45
CA ALA A 11 1.80 -46.56 -33.57
C ALA A 11 1.86 -47.72 -32.59
N VAL A 12 1.94 -47.41 -31.29
CA VAL A 12 1.76 -48.39 -30.20
C VAL A 12 0.28 -48.50 -29.91
N ARG A 13 -0.30 -49.67 -30.14
CA ARG A 13 -1.69 -49.98 -29.72
C ARG A 13 -1.65 -50.31 -28.24
N ILE A 14 -2.25 -49.47 -27.40
CA ILE A 14 -2.49 -49.79 -25.97
C ILE A 14 -3.85 -50.51 -25.91
N VAL A 15 -3.84 -51.74 -25.47
CA VAL A 15 -5.04 -52.54 -25.16
C VAL A 15 -5.46 -52.14 -23.74
N THR A 16 -6.59 -51.48 -23.62
CA THR A 16 -7.14 -51.11 -22.31
C THR A 16 -8.07 -52.24 -21.84
N ALA A 17 -7.64 -52.98 -20.83
CA ALA A 17 -8.51 -53.94 -20.15
C ALA A 17 -9.44 -53.18 -19.19
N LEU A 18 -10.74 -53.31 -19.41
CA LEU A 18 -11.77 -52.77 -18.51
C LEU A 18 -11.92 -53.74 -17.32
N ALA A 19 -11.41 -53.34 -16.15
CA ALA A 19 -11.74 -54.00 -14.89
C ALA A 19 -13.00 -53.35 -14.29
N VAL A 20 -14.10 -54.10 -14.26
CA VAL A 20 -15.36 -53.71 -13.60
C VAL A 20 -15.20 -54.03 -12.11
N PHE A 21 -15.03 -52.99 -11.25
CA PHE A 21 -15.15 -53.12 -9.80
C PHE A 21 -16.57 -52.75 -9.36
N PRO A 22 -17.20 -53.56 -8.48
CA PRO A 22 -18.49 -53.15 -7.91
C PRO A 22 -18.26 -52.00 -6.92
N VAL A 23 -18.90 -50.86 -7.17
CA VAL A 23 -18.96 -49.74 -6.25
C VAL A 23 -19.96 -50.08 -5.14
N VAL A 24 -19.43 -50.44 -3.97
CA VAL A 24 -20.20 -50.45 -2.73
C VAL A 24 -20.32 -49.01 -2.27
N ALA A 25 -21.50 -48.42 -2.48
CA ALA A 25 -21.83 -47.09 -1.98
C ALA A 25 -22.04 -47.15 -0.47
N CYS A 26 -20.97 -46.85 0.31
CA CYS A 26 -21.10 -46.46 1.72
C CYS A 26 -21.66 -45.06 1.74
N VAL A 27 -22.97 -44.91 1.98
CA VAL A 27 -23.56 -43.61 2.31
C VAL A 27 -23.13 -43.24 3.73
N SER A 28 -21.99 -42.54 3.85
CA SER A 28 -21.67 -41.86 5.08
C SER A 28 -22.54 -40.62 5.18
N VAL A 29 -23.54 -40.65 6.05
CA VAL A 29 -24.27 -39.46 6.46
C VAL A 29 -23.30 -38.60 7.24
N ALA A 30 -22.62 -37.69 6.54
CA ALA A 30 -21.81 -36.65 7.16
C ALA A 30 -22.77 -35.71 7.90
N ASN A 31 -22.79 -35.83 9.22
CA ASN A 31 -23.46 -34.92 10.12
C ASN A 31 -22.71 -33.57 10.01
N ASN A 32 -23.09 -32.74 9.03
CA ASN A 32 -22.62 -31.36 8.89
C ASN A 32 -23.19 -30.54 10.06
N LYS A 33 -22.59 -30.71 11.24
CA LYS A 33 -22.71 -29.67 12.26
C LYS A 33 -22.03 -28.44 11.68
N ALA A 34 -22.83 -27.47 11.25
CA ALA A 34 -22.34 -26.15 10.90
C ALA A 34 -21.46 -25.67 12.06
N VAL A 35 -20.15 -25.56 11.82
CA VAL A 35 -19.23 -24.97 12.79
C VAL A 35 -19.59 -23.49 12.85
N THR A 36 -20.43 -23.13 13.79
CA THR A 36 -20.73 -21.74 14.12
C THR A 36 -19.40 -21.12 14.59
N PRO A 37 -18.90 -20.08 13.93
CA PRO A 37 -17.68 -19.40 14.41
C PRO A 37 -17.91 -18.97 15.85
N PRO A 38 -16.87 -19.00 16.71
CA PRO A 38 -17.04 -18.58 18.10
C PRO A 38 -17.61 -17.17 18.14
N ALA A 39 -18.68 -16.98 18.88
CA ALA A 39 -19.44 -15.74 18.99
C ALA A 39 -18.58 -14.50 19.33
N THR A 40 -17.42 -14.71 19.94
CA THR A 40 -16.40 -13.68 20.23
C THR A 40 -15.75 -13.09 18.97
N ALA A 41 -15.54 -13.87 17.89
CA ALA A 41 -14.95 -13.35 16.66
C ALA A 41 -15.96 -12.59 15.80
N ALA A 42 -17.23 -12.99 15.82
CA ALA A 42 -18.31 -12.27 15.15
C ALA A 42 -18.63 -10.95 15.89
N ALA A 43 -18.75 -10.97 17.21
CA ALA A 43 -19.00 -9.79 18.03
C ALA A 43 -17.86 -8.74 17.94
N ALA A 44 -16.60 -9.17 17.82
CA ALA A 44 -15.47 -8.26 17.61
C ALA A 44 -15.47 -7.60 16.22
N ARG A 45 -16.10 -8.21 15.21
CA ARG A 45 -16.28 -7.61 13.87
C ARG A 45 -17.46 -6.63 13.83
N GLU A 46 -18.55 -6.91 14.57
CA GLU A 46 -19.73 -6.05 14.60
C GLU A 46 -19.57 -4.78 15.46
N SER A 47 -18.55 -4.71 16.34
CA SER A 47 -18.38 -3.58 17.25
C SER A 47 -17.56 -2.40 16.70
N ARG A 48 -17.01 -2.48 15.46
CA ARG A 48 -16.25 -1.37 14.87
C ARG A 48 -17.15 -0.57 13.94
N ALA A 49 -17.42 0.69 14.33
CA ALA A 49 -18.10 1.62 13.44
C ALA A 49 -17.35 1.70 12.07
N PRO A 50 -18.08 1.76 10.94
CA PRO A 50 -17.47 1.92 9.61
C PRO A 50 -16.53 3.13 9.57
N ILE A 51 -15.51 3.05 8.71
CA ILE A 51 -14.69 4.24 8.39
C ILE A 51 -15.62 5.30 7.79
N THR A 52 -15.38 6.56 8.15
CA THR A 52 -16.10 7.71 7.58
C THR A 52 -15.17 8.53 6.69
N GLU A 53 -15.72 9.24 5.70
CA GLU A 53 -14.93 10.17 4.87
C GLU A 53 -14.25 11.24 5.72
N GLN A 54 -14.88 11.70 6.80
CA GLN A 54 -14.28 12.65 7.72
C GLN A 54 -12.99 12.09 8.36
N GLN A 55 -12.99 10.81 8.74
CA GLN A 55 -11.78 10.15 9.29
C GLN A 55 -10.68 10.04 8.22
N VAL A 56 -11.05 9.75 6.98
CA VAL A 56 -10.10 9.67 5.86
C VAL A 56 -9.49 11.04 5.59
N ASN A 57 -10.30 12.07 5.48
CA ASN A 57 -9.84 13.46 5.29
C ASN A 57 -8.92 13.91 6.43
N ALA A 58 -9.25 13.57 7.68
CA ALA A 58 -8.40 13.86 8.83
C ALA A 58 -7.04 13.13 8.75
N ALA A 59 -7.01 11.88 8.32
CA ALA A 59 -5.78 11.12 8.13
C ALA A 59 -4.91 11.69 7.00
N GLN A 60 -5.52 12.13 5.89
CA GLN A 60 -4.83 12.82 4.80
C GLN A 60 -4.22 14.15 5.26
N GLN A 61 -4.99 14.93 6.03
CA GLN A 61 -4.50 16.20 6.58
C GLN A 61 -3.37 15.97 7.57
N ALA A 62 -3.48 14.96 8.45
CA ALA A 62 -2.41 14.60 9.38
C ALA A 62 -1.10 14.25 8.66
N TRP A 63 -1.19 13.59 7.50
CA TRP A 63 -0.03 13.32 6.66
C TRP A 63 0.60 14.61 6.11
N CYS A 64 -0.22 15.52 5.59
CA CYS A 64 0.23 16.83 5.10
C CYS A 64 0.92 17.65 6.21
N ASP A 65 0.29 17.72 7.37
CA ASP A 65 0.82 18.43 8.54
C ASP A 65 2.11 17.79 9.05
N GLY A 66 2.20 16.47 9.05
CA GLY A 66 3.41 15.72 9.41
C GLY A 66 4.58 16.07 8.51
N LEU A 67 4.37 16.09 7.19
CA LEU A 67 5.38 16.47 6.21
C LEU A 67 5.93 17.89 6.46
N VAL A 68 5.01 18.85 6.69
CA VAL A 68 5.38 20.25 6.97
C VAL A 68 6.12 20.37 8.30
N ARG A 69 5.69 19.64 9.35
CA ARG A 69 6.38 19.65 10.64
C ARG A 69 7.83 19.16 10.54
N VAL A 70 8.08 18.06 9.81
CA VAL A 70 9.45 17.56 9.58
C VAL A 70 10.30 18.64 8.90
N SER A 71 9.78 19.30 7.85
CA SER A 71 10.46 20.43 7.18
C SER A 71 10.78 21.58 8.15
N GLN A 72 9.81 21.95 8.99
CA GLN A 72 10.00 23.05 9.95
C GLN A 72 10.98 22.70 11.08
N VAL A 73 10.98 21.45 11.56
CA VAL A 73 11.96 20.96 12.54
C VAL A 73 13.37 21.04 11.95
N HIS A 74 13.54 20.58 10.71
CA HIS A 74 14.79 20.65 9.98
C HIS A 74 15.29 22.10 9.83
N ALA A 75 14.42 23.00 9.38
CA ALA A 75 14.77 24.41 9.15
C ALA A 75 15.22 25.14 10.43
N ARG A 76 14.80 24.67 11.61
CA ARG A 76 15.22 25.18 12.92
C ARG A 76 16.45 24.46 13.51
N GLY A 77 17.07 23.54 12.77
CA GLY A 77 18.21 22.74 13.25
C GLY A 77 17.83 21.67 14.29
N GLY A 78 16.53 21.31 14.38
CA GLY A 78 16.05 20.26 15.27
C GLY A 78 16.20 18.86 14.69
N ASP A 79 15.83 17.85 15.47
CA ASP A 79 15.90 16.44 15.06
C ASP A 79 14.76 16.07 14.10
N ALA A 80 14.96 16.40 12.82
CA ALA A 80 14.03 16.04 11.75
C ALA A 80 13.87 14.53 11.58
N ARG A 81 14.90 13.73 11.95
CA ARG A 81 14.82 12.27 11.85
C ARG A 81 13.88 11.70 12.90
N ALA A 82 13.93 12.17 14.12
CA ALA A 82 12.99 11.77 15.15
C ALA A 82 11.55 12.18 14.82
N GLU A 83 11.34 13.42 14.29
CA GLU A 83 10.02 13.87 13.87
C GLU A 83 9.46 13.05 12.70
N ALA A 84 10.30 12.72 11.71
CA ALA A 84 9.88 11.85 10.60
C ALA A 84 9.59 10.42 11.06
N ALA A 85 10.39 9.88 11.99
CA ALA A 85 10.14 8.58 12.60
C ALA A 85 8.76 8.54 13.28
N LYS A 86 8.46 9.59 14.08
CA LYS A 86 7.14 9.72 14.70
C LYS A 86 6.01 9.81 13.68
N MET A 87 6.15 10.63 12.64
CA MET A 87 5.16 10.73 11.55
C MET A 87 4.90 9.36 10.90
N ILE A 88 5.95 8.58 10.65
CA ILE A 88 5.83 7.25 10.05
C ILE A 88 5.10 6.31 10.99
N ASP A 89 5.47 6.28 12.27
CA ASP A 89 4.87 5.38 13.27
C ASP A 89 3.38 5.69 13.50
N ASP A 90 3.01 6.97 13.47
CA ASP A 90 1.62 7.41 13.66
C ASP A 90 0.74 7.11 12.42
N LEU A 91 1.29 7.27 11.20
CA LEU A 91 0.49 7.35 9.99
C LEU A 91 0.64 6.16 9.03
N TYR A 92 1.69 5.33 9.18
CA TYR A 92 1.93 4.17 8.33
C TYR A 92 1.82 2.87 9.10
N ASP A 93 1.35 1.84 8.43
CA ASP A 93 1.00 0.56 9.05
C ASP A 93 2.16 -0.45 9.10
N TYR A 94 3.41 0.03 9.21
CA TYR A 94 4.58 -0.84 9.27
C TYR A 94 4.60 -1.76 10.50
N ALA A 95 3.91 -1.39 11.57
CA ALA A 95 3.81 -2.22 12.77
C ALA A 95 2.97 -3.49 12.57
N GLU A 96 2.00 -3.46 11.65
CA GLU A 96 1.13 -4.62 11.37
C GLU A 96 1.49 -5.33 10.06
N GLY A 97 2.50 -4.88 9.32
CA GLY A 97 2.93 -5.52 8.10
C GLY A 97 3.70 -4.65 7.12
N LYS A 98 3.77 -5.12 5.88
CA LYS A 98 4.37 -4.35 4.79
C LYS A 98 3.44 -3.20 4.37
N VAL A 99 4.04 -2.06 4.11
CA VAL A 99 3.37 -0.95 3.42
C VAL A 99 3.84 -0.92 1.97
N PHE A 100 2.91 -0.88 1.04
CA PHE A 100 3.22 -0.70 -0.38
C PHE A 100 3.49 0.77 -0.66
N PHE A 101 4.72 1.20 -0.40
CA PHE A 101 5.11 2.58 -0.59
C PHE A 101 5.99 2.77 -1.83
N LYS A 102 5.45 3.50 -2.82
CA LYS A 102 6.19 4.03 -3.96
C LYS A 102 6.30 5.55 -3.82
N PRO A 103 7.44 6.06 -3.34
CA PRO A 103 7.66 7.50 -3.17
C PRO A 103 7.65 8.27 -4.49
N THR A 104 7.40 9.58 -4.43
CA THR A 104 7.34 10.47 -5.60
C THR A 104 8.64 10.44 -6.41
N LEU A 105 9.78 10.62 -5.73
CA LEU A 105 11.08 10.82 -6.37
C LEU A 105 11.97 9.57 -6.35
N ALA A 106 11.48 8.42 -5.84
CA ALA A 106 12.24 7.18 -5.88
C ALA A 106 12.37 6.67 -7.31
N PHE A 107 13.59 6.30 -7.71
CA PHE A 107 13.93 5.86 -9.05
C PHE A 107 14.91 4.68 -9.02
N GLY A 108 15.25 4.16 -10.21
CA GLY A 108 16.21 3.06 -10.37
C GLY A 108 15.67 1.73 -9.80
N PRO A 109 16.56 0.81 -9.41
CA PRO A 109 16.18 -0.54 -8.99
C PRO A 109 15.45 -0.57 -7.63
N ARG A 110 15.61 0.47 -6.80
CA ARG A 110 14.98 0.59 -5.48
C ARG A 110 13.86 1.62 -5.48
N THR A 111 12.82 1.36 -6.24
CA THR A 111 11.68 2.27 -6.39
C THR A 111 10.73 2.21 -5.19
N PHE A 112 10.70 1.10 -4.44
CA PHE A 112 9.75 0.88 -3.35
C PHE A 112 10.42 0.96 -1.98
N ARG A 113 9.63 1.35 -0.96
CA ARG A 113 10.05 1.43 0.43
C ARG A 113 9.12 0.57 1.31
N PRO A 114 9.26 -0.78 1.25
CA PRO A 114 8.34 -1.68 1.94
C PRO A 114 8.59 -1.78 3.45
N THR A 115 9.66 -1.15 3.95
CA THR A 115 10.03 -1.14 5.37
C THR A 115 10.02 0.26 5.95
N ARG A 116 9.87 0.33 7.27
CA ARG A 116 9.90 1.58 8.04
C ARG A 116 11.20 2.37 7.82
N GLU A 117 12.33 1.67 7.83
CA GLU A 117 13.66 2.25 7.61
C GLU A 117 13.78 2.84 6.21
N GLY A 118 13.29 2.12 5.19
CA GLY A 118 13.27 2.63 3.83
C GLY A 118 12.38 3.87 3.67
N ALA A 119 11.23 3.92 4.36
CA ALA A 119 10.39 5.12 4.38
C ALA A 119 11.10 6.29 5.07
N LEU A 120 11.78 6.02 6.20
CA LEU A 120 12.54 7.04 6.93
C LEU A 120 13.69 7.59 6.07
N ALA A 121 14.42 6.71 5.36
CA ALA A 121 15.45 7.10 4.42
C ALA A 121 14.91 8.06 3.35
N TYR A 122 13.74 7.74 2.77
CA TYR A 122 13.14 8.63 1.77
C TYR A 122 12.79 10.01 2.31
N PHE A 123 12.24 10.09 3.53
CA PHE A 123 11.81 11.37 4.09
C PHE A 123 12.99 12.24 4.57
N VAL A 124 14.05 11.66 5.12
CA VAL A 124 15.13 12.44 5.74
C VAL A 124 16.55 12.11 5.24
N GLY A 125 16.70 11.22 4.27
CA GLY A 125 18.00 10.88 3.71
C GLY A 125 18.96 10.21 4.69
N GLY A 126 20.24 10.14 4.29
CA GLY A 126 21.34 9.76 5.17
C GLY A 126 21.45 8.26 5.50
N ASP A 127 20.70 7.39 4.83
CA ASP A 127 20.82 5.95 5.00
C ASP A 127 21.69 5.36 3.88
N PRO A 128 22.81 4.68 4.21
CA PRO A 128 23.70 4.08 3.20
C PRO A 128 23.03 3.03 2.32
N ALA A 129 21.93 2.41 2.79
CA ALA A 129 21.15 1.47 2.00
C ALA A 129 20.34 2.17 0.90
N PHE A 130 20.11 3.48 1.00
CA PHE A 130 19.35 4.30 0.07
C PHE A 130 20.10 5.60 -0.25
N PRO A 131 21.29 5.52 -0.86
CA PRO A 131 22.15 6.70 -1.09
C PRO A 131 21.53 7.73 -2.04
N GLU A 132 20.55 7.34 -2.84
CA GLU A 132 19.79 8.21 -3.73
C GLU A 132 18.76 9.08 -3.01
N ASP A 133 18.38 8.75 -1.77
CA ASP A 133 17.38 9.50 -1.01
C ASP A 133 18.03 10.74 -0.34
N THR A 134 17.60 11.91 -0.78
CA THR A 134 18.11 13.21 -0.28
C THR A 134 17.23 13.87 0.77
N GLY A 135 16.17 13.17 1.20
CA GLY A 135 15.25 13.69 2.21
C GLY A 135 14.12 14.53 1.60
N PHE A 136 13.05 13.90 1.15
CA PHE A 136 11.89 14.62 0.59
C PHE A 136 11.29 15.62 1.57
N ALA A 137 11.25 15.29 2.85
CA ALA A 137 10.71 16.17 3.89
C ALA A 137 11.67 17.30 4.29
N LEU A 138 12.93 17.26 3.85
CA LEU A 138 13.93 18.31 4.19
C LEU A 138 13.96 19.46 3.17
N LYS A 139 13.06 19.46 2.18
CA LYS A 139 13.03 20.46 1.10
C LYS A 139 12.42 21.82 1.53
N GLY A 140 12.11 22.00 2.82
CA GLY A 140 11.59 23.28 3.31
C GLY A 140 10.12 23.52 3.02
N TRP A 141 9.31 22.47 2.96
CA TRP A 141 7.87 22.61 2.74
C TRP A 141 7.21 23.48 3.81
N THR A 142 6.51 24.52 3.38
CA THR A 142 5.83 25.49 4.24
C THR A 142 4.33 25.21 4.38
N LYS A 143 3.73 24.58 3.37
CA LYS A 143 2.34 24.15 3.34
C LYS A 143 2.20 22.84 2.60
N ALA A 144 1.20 22.07 2.97
CA ALA A 144 0.75 20.90 2.21
C ALA A 144 -0.77 20.75 2.35
N ARG A 145 -1.45 20.32 1.30
CA ARG A 145 -2.87 19.99 1.31
C ARG A 145 -3.14 18.79 0.41
N TYR A 146 -4.08 17.98 0.80
CA TYR A 146 -4.61 16.89 -0.03
C TYR A 146 -5.93 17.37 -0.67
N ASP A 147 -6.07 17.10 -1.96
CA ASP A 147 -7.29 17.33 -2.71
C ASP A 147 -7.75 16.01 -3.31
N ASN A 148 -8.88 15.51 -2.86
CA ASN A 148 -9.45 14.25 -3.36
C ASN A 148 -9.98 14.38 -4.79
N ASN A 149 -10.08 15.60 -5.33
CA ASN A 149 -10.66 15.86 -6.64
C ASN A 149 -12.01 15.14 -6.81
N ALA A 150 -12.95 15.45 -5.92
CA ALA A 150 -14.18 14.66 -5.71
C ALA A 150 -15.08 14.58 -6.98
N ALA A 151 -14.91 15.48 -7.95
CA ALA A 151 -15.62 15.42 -9.22
C ALA A 151 -15.14 14.28 -10.14
N GLU A 152 -13.87 13.87 -10.03
CA GLU A 152 -13.23 12.86 -10.88
C GLU A 152 -12.84 11.59 -10.12
N ASN A 153 -12.49 11.75 -8.86
CA ASN A 153 -11.94 10.69 -8.01
C ASN A 153 -12.72 10.61 -6.69
N GLY A 154 -12.02 10.71 -5.57
CA GLY A 154 -12.65 10.78 -4.25
C GLY A 154 -12.23 9.64 -3.34
N ILE A 155 -13.16 9.26 -2.46
CA ILE A 155 -12.95 8.30 -1.41
C ILE A 155 -13.89 7.11 -1.62
N GLN A 156 -13.33 5.89 -1.59
CA GLN A 156 -14.10 4.65 -1.56
C GLN A 156 -13.87 3.95 -0.22
N ILE A 157 -14.95 3.53 0.45
CA ILE A 157 -14.87 2.88 1.76
C ILE A 157 -15.41 1.46 1.65
N HIS A 158 -14.61 0.48 2.08
CA HIS A 158 -14.92 -0.95 2.05
C HIS A 158 -14.60 -1.58 3.41
N GLY A 159 -15.54 -1.53 4.34
CA GLY A 159 -15.34 -2.04 5.70
C GLY A 159 -14.22 -1.31 6.42
N ASP A 160 -13.13 -2.02 6.73
CA ASP A 160 -11.94 -1.49 7.41
C ASP A 160 -10.87 -0.90 6.46
N ILE A 161 -11.21 -0.71 5.20
CA ILE A 161 -10.32 -0.14 4.17
C ILE A 161 -10.96 1.09 3.55
N ALA A 162 -10.17 2.14 3.39
CA ALA A 162 -10.54 3.31 2.57
C ALA A 162 -9.48 3.53 1.49
N ILE A 163 -9.93 3.72 0.26
CA ILE A 163 -9.10 3.96 -0.92
C ILE A 163 -9.33 5.38 -1.38
N THR A 164 -8.25 6.12 -1.63
CA THR A 164 -8.34 7.48 -2.15
C THR A 164 -7.38 7.68 -3.31
N MET A 165 -7.80 8.49 -4.26
CA MET A 165 -6.95 8.97 -5.33
C MET A 165 -7.17 10.48 -5.49
N GLY A 166 -6.09 11.24 -5.57
CA GLY A 166 -6.17 12.69 -5.66
C GLY A 166 -4.79 13.33 -5.78
N ASN A 167 -4.74 14.62 -5.58
CA ASN A 167 -3.53 15.40 -5.67
C ASN A 167 -3.08 15.93 -4.31
N VAL A 168 -1.78 15.93 -4.07
CA VAL A 168 -1.19 16.68 -2.98
C VAL A 168 -0.45 17.88 -3.56
N TYR A 169 -0.73 19.03 -3.02
CA TYR A 169 -0.06 20.25 -3.32
C TYR A 169 0.87 20.60 -2.16
N VAL A 170 2.16 20.77 -2.45
CA VAL A 170 3.17 21.17 -1.48
C VAL A 170 3.76 22.52 -1.89
N THR A 171 3.87 23.45 -0.95
CA THR A 171 4.45 24.77 -1.18
C THR A 171 5.86 24.82 -0.64
N GLY A 172 6.82 25.16 -1.48
CA GLY A 172 8.22 25.33 -1.12
C GLY A 172 8.51 26.65 -0.36
N PRO A 173 9.77 26.86 0.06
CA PRO A 173 10.17 28.07 0.77
C PRO A 173 10.11 29.33 -0.11
N ASP A 174 10.16 29.18 -1.43
CA ASP A 174 10.00 30.24 -2.43
C ASP A 174 8.54 30.59 -2.73
N GLY A 175 7.59 29.95 -2.05
CA GLY A 175 6.17 30.12 -2.25
C GLY A 175 5.60 29.39 -3.45
N LYS A 176 6.41 28.69 -4.25
CA LYS A 176 5.93 27.91 -5.38
C LYS A 176 5.25 26.63 -4.92
N GLU A 177 4.11 26.34 -5.54
CA GLU A 177 3.39 25.11 -5.30
C GLU A 177 3.78 24.03 -6.34
N VAL A 178 3.99 22.82 -5.87
CA VAL A 178 4.23 21.62 -6.69
C VAL A 178 3.10 20.65 -6.45
N MET A 179 2.50 20.13 -7.52
CA MET A 179 1.47 19.12 -7.47
C MET A 179 2.09 17.73 -7.69
N VAL A 180 1.66 16.75 -6.90
CA VAL A 180 1.97 15.33 -7.09
C VAL A 180 0.68 14.52 -7.01
N ASP A 181 0.53 13.53 -7.90
CA ASP A 181 -0.58 12.58 -7.77
C ASP A 181 -0.33 11.60 -6.63
N LYS A 182 -1.42 11.19 -5.96
CA LYS A 182 -1.34 10.23 -4.86
C LYS A 182 -2.50 9.25 -4.87
N THR A 183 -2.14 7.99 -4.63
CA THR A 183 -3.08 6.98 -4.20
C THR A 183 -2.74 6.60 -2.77
N PHE A 184 -3.69 6.79 -1.86
CA PHE A 184 -3.60 6.32 -0.49
C PHE A 184 -4.63 5.19 -0.27
N VAL A 185 -4.18 4.13 0.41
CA VAL A 185 -5.08 3.16 1.02
C VAL A 185 -4.84 3.16 2.51
N PHE A 186 -5.89 3.48 3.24
CA PHE A 186 -5.90 3.44 4.69
C PHE A 186 -6.52 2.13 5.16
N ARG A 187 -5.98 1.56 6.22
CA ARG A 187 -6.56 0.46 6.94
C ARG A 187 -6.85 0.88 8.38
N ARG A 188 -7.98 0.42 8.92
CA ARG A 188 -8.22 0.54 10.36
C ARG A 188 -7.38 -0.50 11.08
N CYS A 189 -6.43 -0.04 11.88
CA CYS A 189 -5.55 -0.86 12.68
C CYS A 189 -6.24 -1.36 13.96
N ARG A 190 -5.60 -2.27 14.68
CA ARG A 190 -6.16 -2.87 15.91
C ARG A 190 -6.44 -1.85 17.01
N ASP A 191 -5.70 -0.76 17.06
CA ASP A 191 -5.88 0.37 17.97
C ASP A 191 -7.03 1.32 17.57
N GLY A 192 -7.71 1.04 16.44
CA GLY A 192 -8.80 1.84 15.89
C GLY A 192 -8.37 3.00 15.00
N ASN A 193 -7.09 3.32 14.92
CA ASN A 193 -6.57 4.38 14.06
C ASN A 193 -6.51 3.97 12.60
N LEU A 194 -6.62 4.94 11.70
CA LEU A 194 -6.38 4.73 10.27
C LEU A 194 -4.90 4.96 9.97
N ARG A 195 -4.26 3.96 9.33
CA ARG A 195 -2.88 4.07 8.85
C ARG A 195 -2.78 3.65 7.40
N LEU A 196 -1.79 4.20 6.72
CA LEU A 196 -1.48 3.92 5.32
C LEU A 196 -0.89 2.51 5.19
N CYS A 197 -1.56 1.64 4.44
CA CYS A 197 -1.02 0.36 3.96
C CYS A 197 -0.57 0.43 2.49
N VAL A 198 -1.07 1.42 1.73
CA VAL A 198 -0.56 1.76 0.39
C VAL A 198 -0.35 3.27 0.28
N HIS A 199 0.80 3.67 -0.23
CA HIS A 199 1.12 5.04 -0.62
C HIS A 199 1.86 5.03 -1.96
N LYS A 200 1.16 5.31 -3.04
CA LYS A 200 1.78 5.55 -4.36
C LYS A 200 1.80 7.04 -4.63
N SER A 201 2.92 7.55 -5.10
CA SER A 201 3.04 8.94 -5.53
C SER A 201 3.90 9.07 -6.78
N ALA A 202 3.54 10.02 -7.64
CA ALA A 202 4.34 10.40 -8.81
C ALA A 202 4.18 11.91 -9.10
N LEU A 203 5.09 12.44 -9.91
CA LEU A 203 4.82 13.68 -10.62
C LEU A 203 3.88 13.35 -11.78
N PRO A 204 2.93 14.22 -12.13
CA PRO A 204 2.15 14.10 -13.34
C PRO A 204 3.08 14.01 -14.56
N PHE A 205 2.69 13.18 -15.51
CA PHE A 205 3.42 13.11 -16.77
C PHE A 205 3.37 14.46 -17.48
N SER A 206 4.53 14.96 -17.91
CA SER A 206 4.65 16.15 -18.76
C SER A 206 5.21 15.70 -20.10
N PRO A 207 4.45 15.81 -21.20
CA PRO A 207 5.02 15.59 -22.53
C PRO A 207 6.06 16.70 -22.82
N ASN A 208 7.25 16.29 -23.30
CA ASN A 208 8.30 17.20 -23.78
C ASN A 208 7.85 17.91 -25.04
#